data_5a05ee75333b2de94571300c8017d751
#
_entry.id   5a05ee75333b2de94571300c8017d751
#
_cell.length_a   1.000
_cell.length_b   1.000
_cell.length_c   1.000
_cell.angle_alpha   90.00
_cell.angle_beta   90.00
_cell.angle_gamma   90.00
#
_symmetry.space_group_name_H-M   'P 1'
#
loop_
_entity.id
_entity.type
_entity.pdbx_description
1 polymer ?
#
loop_
_entity_poly.entity_id
_entity_poly.type
_entity_poly.pdbx_seq_one_letter_code
_entity_poly.pdbx_strand_id
1 'polypeptide(L)'
;MVAVLLGAGLLSSPAQAQIKLSYANFPPAPTFPCVQMERWKTEVEKRTNGKVKVDTYPGSTLLNPKNMFDGVIAGTADIGCLATSYQPGAFPVVEAIDLPIGWPSATVASVSVWDLVEKYKPKELEKVKVITMFTCPPANIMSMKPILSLGDIKGYELRASGTGAKILEILGAAPVAMPQSDVPEALQKGVIKGNVSSLEVMKDFKYAEYCHYVTSNVNLFVVSFAVVMNQAKWNALPDDVKKVIDDMRKEQAIWTGQYVDNHVNEAMKWSKETHKVQVNTLPKAELDKWYALLNPMMDKYLKDYEAKGLPTKAILDDVMKLKAKYSKEYAK
;
A
#
# COMPACT_ATOMS: atom_id res chain seq x y z
N MET A 1 0.88 -68.19 -37.93
CA MET A 1 1.50 -66.97 -37.37
C MET A 1 0.37 -65.99 -37.07
N VAL A 2 0.05 -65.79 -35.79
CA VAL A 2 -0.98 -64.84 -35.35
C VAL A 2 -0.23 -63.61 -34.81
N ALA A 3 -0.40 -62.48 -35.47
CA ALA A 3 0.19 -61.22 -35.04
C ALA A 3 -0.72 -60.61 -33.95
N VAL A 4 -0.21 -60.49 -32.72
CA VAL A 4 -0.85 -59.76 -31.61
C VAL A 4 -0.44 -58.29 -31.74
N LEU A 5 -1.38 -57.42 -32.14
CA LEU A 5 -1.25 -55.97 -32.08
C LEU A 5 -1.50 -55.51 -30.63
N LEU A 6 -0.43 -55.17 -29.94
CA LEU A 6 -0.49 -54.43 -28.65
C LEU A 6 -0.85 -52.98 -28.96
N GLY A 7 -2.10 -52.62 -28.73
CA GLY A 7 -2.57 -51.22 -28.72
C GLY A 7 -2.05 -50.48 -27.47
N ALA A 8 -1.07 -49.58 -27.62
CA ALA A 8 -0.66 -48.66 -26.58
C ALA A 8 -1.75 -47.59 -26.40
N GLY A 9 -2.62 -47.79 -25.41
CA GLY A 9 -3.59 -46.80 -24.98
C GLY A 9 -2.85 -45.58 -24.41
N LEU A 10 -2.79 -44.47 -25.15
CA LEU A 10 -2.42 -43.18 -24.66
C LEU A 10 -3.45 -42.73 -23.59
N LEU A 11 -3.12 -42.92 -22.33
CA LEU A 11 -3.85 -42.31 -21.22
C LEU A 11 -3.68 -40.79 -21.33
N SER A 12 -4.57 -40.13 -22.08
CA SER A 12 -4.71 -38.68 -22.03
C SER A 12 -5.24 -38.33 -20.64
N SER A 13 -4.34 -37.83 -19.76
CA SER A 13 -4.76 -37.17 -18.52
C SER A 13 -5.76 -36.09 -18.90
N PRO A 14 -6.93 -35.97 -18.21
CA PRO A 14 -7.87 -34.89 -18.48
C PRO A 14 -7.12 -33.57 -18.27
N ALA A 15 -7.08 -32.77 -19.31
CA ALA A 15 -6.56 -31.40 -19.20
C ALA A 15 -7.42 -30.69 -18.16
N GLN A 16 -6.87 -30.48 -16.97
CA GLN A 16 -7.55 -29.77 -15.91
C GLN A 16 -7.78 -28.34 -16.42
N ALA A 17 -9.04 -27.89 -16.44
CA ALA A 17 -9.40 -26.57 -16.94
C ALA A 17 -8.59 -25.48 -16.19
N GLN A 18 -7.92 -24.62 -16.95
CA GLN A 18 -7.11 -23.53 -16.41
C GLN A 18 -7.99 -22.57 -15.60
N ILE A 19 -7.60 -22.29 -14.37
CA ILE A 19 -8.27 -21.34 -13.48
C ILE A 19 -7.87 -19.93 -13.91
N LYS A 20 -8.85 -19.11 -14.30
CA LYS A 20 -8.64 -17.71 -14.60
C LYS A 20 -9.00 -16.84 -13.41
N LEU A 21 -8.13 -15.88 -13.06
CA LEU A 21 -8.33 -14.90 -12.02
C LEU A 21 -8.15 -13.49 -12.60
N SER A 22 -9.11 -12.62 -12.32
CA SER A 22 -9.01 -11.19 -12.62
C SER A 22 -8.40 -10.45 -11.43
N TYR A 23 -7.39 -9.59 -11.66
CA TYR A 23 -6.75 -8.81 -10.61
C TYR A 23 -6.80 -7.31 -10.95
N ALA A 24 -7.67 -6.57 -10.24
CA ALA A 24 -7.88 -5.14 -10.40
C ALA A 24 -6.91 -4.32 -9.55
N ASN A 25 -6.36 -3.25 -10.12
CA ASN A 25 -5.57 -2.26 -9.39
C ASN A 25 -5.90 -0.85 -9.89
N PHE A 26 -5.92 0.13 -8.98
CA PHE A 26 -6.36 1.48 -9.33
C PHE A 26 -5.26 2.36 -9.94
N PRO A 27 -3.97 2.31 -9.52
CA PRO A 27 -2.95 3.18 -10.06
C PRO A 27 -2.43 2.71 -11.44
N PRO A 28 -1.73 3.58 -12.17
CA PRO A 28 -1.12 3.23 -13.46
C PRO A 28 -0.06 2.11 -13.35
N ALA A 29 0.14 1.37 -14.43
CA ALA A 29 1.02 0.21 -14.52
C ALA A 29 2.46 0.40 -13.98
N PRO A 30 3.16 1.55 -14.16
CA PRO A 30 4.53 1.72 -13.65
C PRO A 30 4.65 1.84 -12.13
N THR A 31 3.53 2.05 -11.41
CA THR A 31 3.56 2.27 -9.96
C THR A 31 3.83 0.99 -9.18
N PHE A 32 4.45 1.10 -7.99
CA PHE A 32 4.82 -0.07 -7.21
C PHE A 32 3.64 -1.01 -6.84
N PRO A 33 2.39 -0.53 -6.62
CA PRO A 33 1.28 -1.44 -6.40
C PRO A 33 0.92 -2.29 -7.64
N CYS A 34 1.23 -1.81 -8.84
CA CYS A 34 1.05 -2.60 -10.06
C CYS A 34 2.27 -3.50 -10.33
N VAL A 35 3.48 -3.06 -10.02
CA VAL A 35 4.69 -3.90 -10.13
C VAL A 35 4.58 -5.12 -9.21
N GLN A 36 4.11 -4.95 -7.96
CA GLN A 36 3.84 -6.08 -7.07
C GLN A 36 2.73 -7.01 -7.59
N MET A 37 1.70 -6.47 -8.26
CA MET A 37 0.63 -7.24 -8.89
C MET A 37 1.20 -8.14 -10.00
N GLU A 38 2.03 -7.62 -10.88
CA GLU A 38 2.67 -8.38 -11.96
C GLU A 38 3.65 -9.44 -11.43
N ARG A 39 4.39 -9.13 -10.35
CA ARG A 39 5.21 -10.11 -9.67
C ARG A 39 4.37 -11.25 -9.10
N TRP A 40 3.29 -10.91 -8.37
CA TRP A 40 2.39 -11.92 -7.78
C TRP A 40 1.80 -12.83 -8.85
N LYS A 41 1.30 -12.27 -9.96
CA LYS A 41 0.84 -13.00 -11.13
C LYS A 41 1.90 -13.99 -11.62
N THR A 42 3.11 -13.49 -11.90
CA THR A 42 4.22 -14.29 -12.42
C THR A 42 4.54 -15.46 -11.49
N GLU A 43 4.64 -15.21 -10.19
CA GLU A 43 4.97 -16.22 -9.21
C GLU A 43 3.85 -17.27 -9.02
N VAL A 44 2.58 -16.85 -8.98
CA VAL A 44 1.45 -17.78 -8.89
C VAL A 44 1.36 -18.64 -10.14
N GLU A 45 1.43 -18.07 -11.34
CA GLU A 45 1.40 -18.82 -12.60
C GLU A 45 2.53 -19.85 -12.64
N LYS A 46 3.74 -19.46 -12.24
CA LYS A 46 4.92 -20.32 -12.18
C LYS A 46 4.77 -21.43 -11.13
N ARG A 47 4.43 -21.09 -9.89
CA ARG A 47 4.37 -22.06 -8.77
C ARG A 47 3.20 -23.03 -8.88
N THR A 48 2.16 -22.65 -9.62
CA THR A 48 1.04 -23.55 -9.95
C THR A 48 1.23 -24.33 -11.25
N ASN A 49 2.43 -24.26 -11.89
CA ASN A 49 2.71 -24.90 -13.17
C ASN A 49 1.66 -24.57 -14.25
N GLY A 50 1.19 -23.30 -14.29
CA GLY A 50 0.20 -22.83 -15.26
C GLY A 50 -1.24 -23.26 -14.98
N LYS A 51 -1.55 -23.93 -13.88
CA LYS A 51 -2.94 -24.22 -13.48
C LYS A 51 -3.75 -22.94 -13.28
N VAL A 52 -3.12 -21.89 -12.76
CA VAL A 52 -3.73 -20.55 -12.60
C VAL A 52 -3.19 -19.64 -13.69
N LYS A 53 -4.08 -18.81 -14.26
CA LYS A 53 -3.78 -17.68 -15.14
C LYS A 53 -4.38 -16.41 -14.56
N VAL A 54 -3.59 -15.33 -14.52
CA VAL A 54 -4.02 -14.06 -13.93
C VAL A 54 -4.08 -12.98 -15.00
N ASP A 55 -5.25 -12.40 -15.18
CA ASP A 55 -5.44 -11.24 -16.04
C ASP A 55 -5.43 -9.96 -15.17
N THR A 56 -4.52 -9.04 -15.44
CA THR A 56 -4.29 -7.83 -14.64
C THR A 56 -4.98 -6.62 -15.25
N TYR A 57 -5.58 -5.78 -14.40
CA TYR A 57 -6.36 -4.60 -14.78
C TYR A 57 -5.86 -3.36 -14.01
N PRO A 58 -4.73 -2.75 -14.43
CA PRO A 58 -4.21 -1.52 -13.82
C PRO A 58 -5.02 -0.29 -14.23
N GLY A 59 -4.79 0.84 -13.56
CA GLY A 59 -5.29 2.15 -13.98
C GLY A 59 -6.81 2.31 -13.84
N SER A 60 -7.44 1.65 -12.86
CA SER A 60 -8.90 1.72 -12.65
C SER A 60 -9.75 1.21 -13.82
N THR A 61 -9.20 0.34 -14.67
CA THR A 61 -9.90 -0.18 -15.86
C THR A 61 -11.03 -1.14 -15.50
N LEU A 62 -11.02 -1.74 -14.32
CA LEU A 62 -12.08 -2.65 -13.85
C LEU A 62 -12.78 -2.12 -12.59
N LEU A 63 -12.02 -1.64 -11.60
CA LEU A 63 -12.51 -1.07 -10.35
C LEU A 63 -11.71 0.19 -10.02
N ASN A 64 -12.38 1.21 -9.49
CA ASN A 64 -11.75 2.47 -9.07
C ASN A 64 -11.32 2.43 -7.58
N PRO A 65 -10.54 3.42 -7.09
CA PRO A 65 -10.03 3.43 -5.71
C PRO A 65 -11.11 3.35 -4.63
N LYS A 66 -12.30 3.91 -4.89
CA LYS A 66 -13.37 4.02 -3.87
C LYS A 66 -14.24 2.76 -3.79
N ASN A 67 -14.38 2.03 -4.89
CA ASN A 67 -15.22 0.83 -4.97
C ASN A 67 -14.43 -0.49 -5.04
N MET A 68 -13.10 -0.45 -4.88
CA MET A 68 -12.24 -1.63 -5.02
C MET A 68 -12.66 -2.76 -4.06
N PHE A 69 -12.84 -2.44 -2.78
CA PHE A 69 -13.17 -3.45 -1.76
C PHE A 69 -14.56 -4.07 -2.00
N ASP A 70 -15.56 -3.22 -2.20
CA ASP A 70 -16.93 -3.68 -2.44
C ASP A 70 -17.06 -4.44 -3.78
N GLY A 71 -16.31 -4.02 -4.80
CA GLY A 71 -16.27 -4.69 -6.09
C GLY A 71 -15.67 -6.09 -6.02
N VAL A 72 -14.66 -6.31 -5.18
CA VAL A 72 -14.13 -7.65 -4.91
C VAL A 72 -15.13 -8.49 -4.13
N ILE A 73 -15.78 -7.94 -3.10
CA ILE A 73 -16.83 -8.66 -2.36
C ILE A 73 -17.97 -9.08 -3.30
N ALA A 74 -18.37 -8.19 -4.21
CA ALA A 74 -19.44 -8.46 -5.19
C ALA A 74 -19.01 -9.40 -6.35
N GLY A 75 -17.69 -9.70 -6.47
CA GLY A 75 -17.17 -10.57 -7.53
C GLY A 75 -17.00 -9.87 -8.88
N THR A 76 -16.97 -8.53 -8.94
CA THR A 76 -16.65 -7.78 -10.16
C THR A 76 -15.20 -8.01 -10.57
N ALA A 77 -14.30 -8.17 -9.61
CA ALA A 77 -12.94 -8.69 -9.78
C ALA A 77 -12.72 -9.85 -8.79
N ASP A 78 -11.92 -10.85 -9.17
CA ASP A 78 -11.55 -11.92 -8.26
C ASP A 78 -10.58 -11.43 -7.18
N ILE A 79 -9.66 -10.54 -7.56
CA ILE A 79 -8.64 -9.95 -6.68
C ILE A 79 -8.63 -8.44 -6.88
N GLY A 80 -8.40 -7.68 -5.80
CA GLY A 80 -8.23 -6.24 -5.86
C GLY A 80 -7.17 -5.74 -4.88
N CYS A 81 -6.44 -4.71 -5.29
CA CYS A 81 -5.52 -3.98 -4.44
C CYS A 81 -6.16 -2.64 -4.04
N LEU A 82 -6.38 -2.43 -2.75
CA LEU A 82 -6.95 -1.19 -2.22
C LEU A 82 -5.96 -0.48 -1.28
N ALA A 83 -5.98 0.85 -1.27
CA ALA A 83 -5.38 1.66 -0.21
C ALA A 83 -6.44 1.89 0.87
N THR A 84 -6.18 1.45 2.10
CA THR A 84 -7.16 1.53 3.21
C THR A 84 -7.52 2.97 3.57
N SER A 85 -6.60 3.90 3.32
CA SER A 85 -6.80 5.34 3.54
C SER A 85 -7.90 5.99 2.68
N TYR A 86 -8.39 5.31 1.63
CA TYR A 86 -9.51 5.81 0.82
C TYR A 86 -10.88 5.47 1.41
N GLN A 87 -10.92 4.69 2.48
CA GLN A 87 -12.11 4.35 3.26
C GLN A 87 -11.86 4.68 4.76
N PRO A 88 -11.75 5.97 5.14
CA PRO A 88 -11.39 6.38 6.50
C PRO A 88 -12.30 5.74 7.54
N GLY A 89 -11.69 5.15 8.59
CA GLY A 89 -12.40 4.50 9.70
C GLY A 89 -12.96 3.11 9.40
N ALA A 90 -12.82 2.60 8.16
CA ALA A 90 -13.26 1.26 7.80
C ALA A 90 -12.32 0.15 8.29
N PHE A 91 -11.04 0.46 8.50
CA PHE A 91 -10.00 -0.51 8.85
C PHE A 91 -9.22 -0.10 10.11
N PRO A 92 -9.87 -0.07 11.29
CA PRO A 92 -9.29 0.53 12.49
C PRO A 92 -8.02 -0.16 13.00
N VAL A 93 -7.89 -1.49 12.86
CA VAL A 93 -6.66 -2.21 13.23
C VAL A 93 -5.50 -1.79 12.31
N VAL A 94 -5.76 -1.65 11.02
CA VAL A 94 -4.76 -1.23 10.02
C VAL A 94 -4.41 0.25 10.19
N GLU A 95 -5.36 1.11 10.58
CA GLU A 95 -5.13 2.55 10.81
C GLU A 95 -4.06 2.79 11.90
N ALA A 96 -3.84 1.85 12.83
CA ALA A 96 -2.76 1.94 13.82
C ALA A 96 -1.36 1.98 13.18
N ILE A 97 -1.18 1.33 12.03
CA ILE A 97 0.08 1.36 11.27
C ILE A 97 0.31 2.73 10.62
N ASP A 98 -0.78 3.39 10.17
CA ASP A 98 -0.71 4.66 9.45
C ASP A 98 -0.51 5.87 10.39
N LEU A 99 -0.45 5.66 11.72
CA LEU A 99 -0.20 6.71 12.71
C LEU A 99 1.23 7.27 12.59
N PRO A 100 1.46 8.53 13.06
CA PRO A 100 2.75 9.21 12.94
C PRO A 100 3.79 8.71 13.96
N ILE A 101 4.13 7.42 13.88
CA ILE A 101 5.06 6.77 14.80
C ILE A 101 6.51 6.69 14.26
N GLY A 102 6.78 7.31 13.10
CA GLY A 102 8.13 7.39 12.53
C GLY A 102 8.65 6.03 12.05
N TRP A 103 7.98 5.42 11.09
CA TRP A 103 8.45 4.20 10.43
C TRP A 103 9.79 4.45 9.73
N PRO A 104 10.78 3.52 9.83
CA PRO A 104 12.08 3.70 9.18
C PRO A 104 12.06 3.40 7.69
N SER A 105 11.16 2.51 7.24
CA SER A 105 11.08 2.07 5.83
C SER A 105 9.74 1.40 5.54
N ALA A 106 9.40 1.26 4.25
CA ALA A 106 8.25 0.47 3.80
C ALA A 106 8.40 -1.01 4.15
N THR A 107 9.60 -1.56 4.10
CA THR A 107 9.86 -2.97 4.45
C THR A 107 9.41 -3.25 5.89
N VAL A 108 9.88 -2.43 6.84
CA VAL A 108 9.54 -2.59 8.26
C VAL A 108 8.03 -2.43 8.49
N ALA A 109 7.42 -1.43 7.90
CA ALA A 109 5.99 -1.18 8.03
C ALA A 109 5.14 -2.27 7.36
N SER A 110 5.55 -2.77 6.17
CA SER A 110 4.83 -3.82 5.43
C SER A 110 4.79 -5.15 6.16
N VAL A 111 5.93 -5.58 6.73
CA VAL A 111 5.94 -6.82 7.52
C VAL A 111 5.16 -6.65 8.82
N SER A 112 5.20 -5.44 9.40
CA SER A 112 4.44 -5.14 10.62
C SER A 112 2.93 -5.15 10.40
N VAL A 113 2.42 -4.53 9.31
CA VAL A 113 0.98 -4.57 9.00
C VAL A 113 0.51 -5.97 8.69
N TRP A 114 1.33 -6.76 7.99
CA TRP A 114 1.03 -8.16 7.73
C TRP A 114 0.86 -8.97 9.03
N ASP A 115 1.86 -8.95 9.92
CA ASP A 115 1.80 -9.70 11.18
C ASP A 115 0.68 -9.18 12.12
N LEU A 116 0.41 -7.88 12.10
CA LEU A 116 -0.69 -7.29 12.87
C LEU A 116 -2.05 -7.84 12.41
N VAL A 117 -2.31 -7.84 11.09
CA VAL A 117 -3.57 -8.33 10.52
C VAL A 117 -3.72 -9.83 10.72
N GLU A 118 -2.66 -10.62 10.57
CA GLU A 118 -2.69 -12.07 10.86
C GLU A 118 -2.98 -12.35 12.35
N LYS A 119 -2.48 -11.51 13.26
CA LYS A 119 -2.74 -11.67 14.71
C LYS A 119 -4.17 -11.32 15.09
N TYR A 120 -4.66 -10.16 14.63
CA TYR A 120 -5.94 -9.61 15.06
C TYR A 120 -7.13 -10.07 14.21
N LYS A 121 -6.90 -10.54 12.99
CA LYS A 121 -7.94 -10.99 12.02
C LYS A 121 -9.15 -10.06 12.02
N PRO A 122 -8.96 -8.79 11.57
CA PRO A 122 -9.98 -7.76 11.69
C PRO A 122 -11.30 -8.17 11.03
N LYS A 123 -12.42 -7.92 11.70
CA LYS A 123 -13.77 -8.30 11.23
C LYS A 123 -14.12 -7.71 9.87
N GLU A 124 -13.64 -6.50 9.59
CA GLU A 124 -13.84 -5.83 8.31
C GLU A 124 -13.24 -6.59 7.12
N LEU A 125 -12.27 -7.47 7.36
CA LEU A 125 -11.65 -8.31 6.35
C LEU A 125 -12.23 -9.75 6.27
N GLU A 126 -13.17 -10.12 7.13
CA GLU A 126 -13.76 -11.49 7.16
C GLU A 126 -14.51 -11.87 5.87
N LYS A 127 -15.01 -10.87 5.12
CA LYS A 127 -15.75 -11.09 3.87
C LYS A 127 -14.87 -11.40 2.66
N VAL A 128 -13.54 -11.35 2.83
CA VAL A 128 -12.57 -11.57 1.77
C VAL A 128 -11.42 -12.44 2.29
N LYS A 129 -10.71 -13.10 1.37
CA LYS A 129 -9.40 -13.67 1.68
C LYS A 129 -8.34 -12.59 1.52
N VAL A 130 -7.62 -12.26 2.57
CA VAL A 130 -6.44 -11.39 2.48
C VAL A 130 -5.30 -12.16 1.80
N ILE A 131 -4.82 -11.67 0.67
CA ILE A 131 -3.71 -12.25 -0.10
C ILE A 131 -2.37 -11.74 0.41
N THR A 132 -2.25 -10.44 0.65
CA THR A 132 -1.09 -9.81 1.28
C THR A 132 -1.45 -8.42 1.77
N MET A 133 -0.60 -7.87 2.64
CA MET A 133 -0.67 -6.47 3.07
C MET A 133 0.73 -5.86 2.92
N PHE A 134 0.79 -4.59 2.55
CA PHE A 134 2.04 -3.84 2.46
C PHE A 134 1.78 -2.35 2.67
N THR A 135 2.83 -1.55 2.77
CA THR A 135 2.73 -0.10 2.90
C THR A 135 3.55 0.61 1.84
N CYS A 136 3.22 1.87 1.57
CA CYS A 136 4.18 2.76 0.94
C CYS A 136 5.32 3.13 1.92
N PRO A 137 6.45 3.67 1.43
CA PRO A 137 7.46 4.31 2.27
C PRO A 137 6.89 5.46 3.11
N PRO A 138 7.58 5.86 4.20
CA PRO A 138 7.16 6.98 5.01
C PRO A 138 6.92 8.25 4.20
N ALA A 139 5.78 8.89 4.47
CA ALA A 139 5.33 10.07 3.74
C ALA A 139 6.18 11.29 4.08
N ASN A 140 6.57 11.99 3.03
CA ASN A 140 7.31 13.24 3.06
C ASN A 140 6.56 14.31 2.24
N ILE A 141 7.03 15.56 2.27
CA ILE A 141 6.33 16.66 1.61
C ILE A 141 6.96 16.94 0.25
N MET A 142 6.16 16.96 -0.79
CA MET A 142 6.50 17.42 -2.13
C MET A 142 5.72 18.70 -2.39
N SER A 143 6.37 19.79 -2.80
CA SER A 143 5.74 21.12 -2.86
C SER A 143 6.30 22.01 -3.97
N MET A 144 5.52 23.04 -4.35
CA MET A 144 5.93 24.04 -5.34
C MET A 144 6.83 25.12 -4.74
N LYS A 145 6.91 25.24 -3.40
CA LYS A 145 7.82 26.13 -2.66
C LYS A 145 8.50 25.37 -1.53
N PRO A 146 9.64 25.83 -1.01
CA PRO A 146 10.28 25.21 0.16
C PRO A 146 9.32 25.21 1.36
N ILE A 147 9.30 24.09 2.10
CA ILE A 147 8.61 23.94 3.40
C ILE A 147 9.71 23.59 4.42
N LEU A 148 10.10 24.57 5.23
CA LEU A 148 11.21 24.47 6.17
C LEU A 148 10.77 24.66 7.62
N SER A 149 9.52 25.02 7.86
CA SER A 149 8.95 25.28 9.17
C SER A 149 7.43 25.09 9.19
N LEU A 150 6.84 25.05 10.41
CA LEU A 150 5.37 25.10 10.58
C LEU A 150 4.75 26.37 9.98
N GLY A 151 5.50 27.48 9.93
CA GLY A 151 5.03 28.71 9.30
C GLY A 151 4.81 28.56 7.79
N ASP A 152 5.66 27.79 7.11
CA ASP A 152 5.60 27.58 5.66
C ASP A 152 4.43 26.68 5.22
N ILE A 153 4.01 25.76 6.09
CA ILE A 153 2.92 24.81 5.80
C ILE A 153 1.54 25.41 6.12
N LYS A 154 1.48 26.47 6.92
CA LYS A 154 0.21 27.07 7.37
C LYS A 154 -0.65 27.53 6.20
N GLY A 155 -1.87 26.99 6.11
CA GLY A 155 -2.84 27.30 5.05
C GLY A 155 -2.41 26.84 3.64
N TYR A 156 -1.31 26.05 3.53
CA TYR A 156 -0.80 25.59 2.23
C TYR A 156 -1.60 24.38 1.76
N GLU A 157 -2.09 24.44 0.51
CA GLU A 157 -2.98 23.41 -0.06
C GLU A 157 -2.17 22.17 -0.44
N LEU A 158 -2.16 21.21 0.46
CA LEU A 158 -1.46 19.93 0.32
C LEU A 158 -2.43 18.77 0.21
N ARG A 159 -2.18 17.90 -0.76
CA ARG A 159 -2.95 16.66 -0.85
C ARG A 159 -2.41 15.62 0.14
N ALA A 160 -3.32 15.00 0.84
CA ALA A 160 -3.09 13.72 1.52
C ALA A 160 -4.40 12.92 1.58
N SER A 161 -4.37 11.66 2.05
CA SER A 161 -5.56 10.84 2.27
C SER A 161 -5.57 10.24 3.67
N GLY A 162 -6.75 9.87 4.17
CA GLY A 162 -6.92 9.20 5.45
C GLY A 162 -6.24 9.92 6.61
N THR A 163 -5.41 9.20 7.36
CA THR A 163 -4.62 9.72 8.49
C THR A 163 -3.73 10.89 8.08
N GLY A 164 -3.17 10.86 6.87
CA GLY A 164 -2.35 11.97 6.36
C GLY A 164 -3.08 13.30 6.25
N ALA A 165 -4.37 13.30 5.88
CA ALA A 165 -5.17 14.53 5.85
C ALA A 165 -5.39 15.08 7.27
N LYS A 166 -5.66 14.24 8.25
CA LYS A 166 -5.76 14.63 9.67
C LYS A 166 -4.43 15.21 10.20
N ILE A 167 -3.30 14.62 9.83
CA ILE A 167 -1.96 15.12 10.18
C ILE A 167 -1.76 16.52 9.61
N LEU A 168 -2.06 16.76 8.35
CA LEU A 168 -1.92 18.06 7.71
C LEU A 168 -2.78 19.15 8.38
N GLU A 169 -4.01 18.80 8.75
CA GLU A 169 -4.91 19.69 9.48
C GLU A 169 -4.31 20.11 10.83
N ILE A 170 -3.78 19.15 11.61
CA ILE A 170 -3.13 19.42 12.91
C ILE A 170 -1.89 20.30 12.73
N LEU A 171 -1.12 20.11 11.66
CA LEU A 171 0.05 20.93 11.35
C LEU A 171 -0.33 22.32 10.79
N GLY A 172 -1.62 22.59 10.56
CA GLY A 172 -2.12 23.88 10.11
C GLY A 172 -2.12 24.07 8.59
N ALA A 173 -1.90 23.03 7.80
CA ALA A 173 -2.05 23.06 6.35
C ALA A 173 -3.54 23.11 5.95
N ALA A 174 -3.81 23.32 4.66
CA ALA A 174 -5.12 23.16 4.04
C ALA A 174 -5.16 21.80 3.31
N PRO A 175 -5.60 20.70 3.96
CA PRO A 175 -5.58 19.38 3.33
C PRO A 175 -6.66 19.24 2.27
N VAL A 176 -6.31 18.66 1.13
CA VAL A 176 -7.25 18.28 0.05
C VAL A 176 -7.18 16.77 -0.12
N ALA A 177 -8.26 16.07 0.24
CA ALA A 177 -8.33 14.62 0.17
C ALA A 177 -8.80 14.14 -1.20
N MET A 178 -7.97 13.31 -1.86
CA MET A 178 -8.31 12.67 -3.14
C MET A 178 -7.46 11.42 -3.35
N PRO A 179 -7.88 10.48 -4.24
CA PRO A 179 -7.02 9.39 -4.70
C PRO A 179 -5.72 9.90 -5.33
N GLN A 180 -4.65 9.09 -5.26
CA GLN A 180 -3.34 9.47 -5.82
C GLN A 180 -3.39 9.65 -7.35
N SER A 181 -4.28 8.93 -8.03
CA SER A 181 -4.52 9.05 -9.47
C SER A 181 -5.00 10.43 -9.93
N ASP A 182 -5.66 11.18 -9.03
CA ASP A 182 -6.27 12.47 -9.35
C ASP A 182 -5.31 13.66 -9.14
N VAL A 183 -4.18 13.40 -8.45
CA VAL A 183 -3.21 14.41 -8.03
C VAL A 183 -2.52 15.12 -9.22
N PRO A 184 -2.11 14.43 -10.31
CA PRO A 184 -1.48 15.12 -11.45
C PRO A 184 -2.36 16.23 -12.02
N GLU A 185 -3.64 15.95 -12.20
CA GLU A 185 -4.62 16.94 -12.70
C GLU A 185 -4.83 18.08 -11.70
N ALA A 186 -4.92 17.76 -10.40
CA ALA A 186 -5.08 18.76 -9.34
C ALA A 186 -3.87 19.69 -9.22
N LEU A 187 -2.64 19.18 -9.38
CA LEU A 187 -1.40 19.98 -9.45
C LEU A 187 -1.41 20.89 -10.69
N GLN A 188 -1.75 20.34 -11.86
CA GLN A 188 -1.80 21.08 -13.11
C GLN A 188 -2.82 22.23 -13.07
N LYS A 189 -3.98 22.00 -12.46
CA LYS A 189 -5.04 23.00 -12.29
C LYS A 189 -4.80 23.97 -11.13
N GLY A 190 -3.75 23.77 -10.32
CA GLY A 190 -3.44 24.60 -9.16
C GLY A 190 -4.42 24.45 -7.99
N VAL A 191 -5.24 23.39 -7.97
CA VAL A 191 -6.17 23.06 -6.87
C VAL A 191 -5.38 22.71 -5.60
N ILE A 192 -4.23 22.08 -5.79
CA ILE A 192 -3.25 21.80 -4.74
C ILE A 192 -1.88 22.33 -5.17
N LYS A 193 -1.03 22.60 -4.20
CA LYS A 193 0.33 23.11 -4.40
C LYS A 193 1.41 22.14 -3.94
N GLY A 194 0.99 20.92 -3.63
CA GLY A 194 1.89 19.85 -3.24
C GLY A 194 1.13 18.61 -2.81
N ASN A 195 1.90 17.57 -2.49
CA ASN A 195 1.40 16.26 -2.07
C ASN A 195 2.22 15.76 -0.89
N VAL A 196 1.56 15.10 0.06
CA VAL A 196 2.24 14.42 1.16
C VAL A 196 2.00 12.93 1.01
N SER A 197 3.06 12.22 0.67
CA SER A 197 3.09 10.78 0.40
C SER A 197 4.55 10.30 0.36
N SER A 198 4.75 9.07 0.01
CA SER A 198 6.07 8.50 -0.29
C SER A 198 6.67 9.08 -1.58
N LEU A 199 7.99 9.10 -1.68
CA LEU A 199 8.69 9.91 -2.69
C LEU A 199 8.83 9.26 -4.06
N GLU A 200 8.52 7.97 -4.23
CA GLU A 200 8.54 7.32 -5.55
C GLU A 200 7.52 7.97 -6.52
N VAL A 201 6.45 8.54 -5.99
CA VAL A 201 5.41 9.21 -6.79
C VAL A 201 5.94 10.41 -7.57
N MET A 202 7.08 10.98 -7.16
CA MET A 202 7.75 12.05 -7.91
C MET A 202 8.06 11.62 -9.35
N LYS A 203 8.41 10.35 -9.54
CA LYS A 203 8.66 9.75 -10.86
C LYS A 203 7.41 9.07 -11.41
N ASP A 204 6.79 8.19 -10.63
CA ASP A 204 5.72 7.30 -11.09
C ASP A 204 4.46 8.04 -11.54
N PHE A 205 4.15 9.17 -10.91
CA PHE A 205 3.05 10.08 -11.27
C PHE A 205 3.54 11.41 -11.84
N LYS A 206 4.86 11.54 -12.11
CA LYS A 206 5.49 12.73 -12.69
C LYS A 206 5.31 14.01 -11.86
N TYR A 207 5.21 13.89 -10.52
CA TYR A 207 5.03 15.08 -9.67
C TYR A 207 6.25 16.01 -9.70
N ALA A 208 7.44 15.50 -10.07
CA ALA A 208 8.63 16.32 -10.27
C ALA A 208 8.46 17.41 -11.34
N GLU A 209 7.48 17.28 -12.23
CA GLU A 209 7.13 18.32 -13.21
C GLU A 209 6.49 19.57 -12.56
N TYR A 210 5.91 19.42 -11.36
CA TYR A 210 5.18 20.47 -10.65
C TYR A 210 5.83 20.81 -9.30
N CYS A 211 6.23 19.78 -8.56
CA CYS A 211 6.81 19.91 -7.21
C CYS A 211 8.33 19.92 -7.28
N HIS A 212 8.93 21.10 -7.22
CA HIS A 212 10.39 21.26 -7.31
C HIS A 212 11.09 21.22 -5.96
N TYR A 213 10.35 21.07 -4.85
CA TYR A 213 10.89 20.99 -3.50
C TYR A 213 10.38 19.76 -2.78
N VAL A 214 11.28 19.11 -2.05
CA VAL A 214 10.96 17.97 -1.19
C VAL A 214 11.50 18.28 0.22
N THR A 215 10.65 18.06 1.24
CA THR A 215 11.10 18.00 2.64
C THR A 215 11.11 16.53 3.05
N SER A 216 12.31 15.94 3.16
CA SER A 216 12.55 14.49 3.07
C SER A 216 12.75 13.76 4.41
N ASN A 217 12.65 14.42 5.54
CA ASN A 217 12.93 13.80 6.84
C ASN A 217 11.76 13.87 7.83
N VAL A 218 10.57 14.19 7.33
CA VAL A 218 9.40 14.34 8.20
C VAL A 218 8.71 13.01 8.54
N ASN A 219 8.78 12.01 7.66
CA ASN A 219 8.30 10.63 7.87
C ASN A 219 6.95 10.55 8.63
N LEU A 220 5.96 11.33 8.14
CA LEU A 220 4.75 11.65 8.90
C LEU A 220 3.81 10.45 9.12
N PHE A 221 3.67 9.58 8.12
CA PHE A 221 2.81 8.39 8.16
C PHE A 221 3.21 7.42 7.06
N VAL A 222 2.61 6.26 7.04
CA VAL A 222 2.59 5.35 5.88
C VAL A 222 1.15 5.18 5.40
N VAL A 223 0.96 4.69 4.18
CA VAL A 223 -0.34 4.25 3.68
C VAL A 223 -0.31 2.75 3.54
N SER A 224 -1.24 2.08 4.19
CA SER A 224 -1.42 0.64 4.11
C SER A 224 -2.25 0.24 2.91
N PHE A 225 -1.83 -0.84 2.26
CA PHE A 225 -2.53 -1.48 1.15
C PHE A 225 -2.93 -2.90 1.54
N ALA A 226 -4.11 -3.30 1.11
CA ALA A 226 -4.57 -4.69 1.20
C ALA A 226 -4.78 -5.25 -0.20
N VAL A 227 -4.23 -6.42 -0.47
CA VAL A 227 -4.60 -7.24 -1.62
C VAL A 227 -5.57 -8.30 -1.12
N VAL A 228 -6.78 -8.27 -1.64
CA VAL A 228 -7.87 -9.13 -1.18
C VAL A 228 -8.47 -9.91 -2.34
N MET A 229 -8.92 -11.13 -2.07
CA MET A 229 -9.61 -11.98 -3.04
C MET A 229 -11.05 -12.22 -2.58
N ASN A 230 -11.97 -12.28 -3.53
CA ASN A 230 -13.36 -12.69 -3.30
C ASN A 230 -13.41 -14.03 -2.56
N GLN A 231 -14.19 -14.11 -1.46
CA GLN A 231 -14.19 -15.26 -0.58
C GLN A 231 -14.77 -16.52 -1.26
N ALA A 232 -15.79 -16.37 -2.10
CA ALA A 232 -16.37 -17.50 -2.83
C ALA A 232 -15.37 -18.04 -3.87
N LYS A 233 -14.64 -17.14 -4.56
CA LYS A 233 -13.59 -17.53 -5.49
C LYS A 233 -12.45 -18.26 -4.80
N TRP A 234 -11.99 -17.75 -3.65
CA TRP A 234 -10.99 -18.42 -2.81
C TRP A 234 -11.45 -19.83 -2.42
N ASN A 235 -12.69 -19.97 -1.94
CA ASN A 235 -13.22 -21.26 -1.48
C ASN A 235 -13.27 -22.29 -2.62
N ALA A 236 -13.50 -21.86 -3.85
CA ALA A 236 -13.55 -22.71 -5.03
C ALA A 236 -12.18 -23.13 -5.58
N LEU A 237 -11.07 -22.54 -5.10
CA LEU A 237 -9.74 -22.94 -5.53
C LEU A 237 -9.36 -24.34 -5.01
N PRO A 238 -8.61 -25.14 -5.78
CA PRO A 238 -8.01 -26.40 -5.31
C PRO A 238 -7.02 -26.16 -4.16
N ASP A 239 -6.85 -27.14 -3.28
CA ASP A 239 -6.01 -27.01 -2.08
C ASP A 239 -4.53 -26.81 -2.40
N ASP A 240 -4.02 -27.40 -3.49
CA ASP A 240 -2.65 -27.17 -3.95
C ASP A 240 -2.42 -25.71 -4.41
N VAL A 241 -3.42 -25.11 -5.06
CA VAL A 241 -3.39 -23.68 -5.44
C VAL A 241 -3.49 -22.78 -4.22
N LYS A 242 -4.40 -23.08 -3.29
CA LYS A 242 -4.53 -22.35 -2.01
C LYS A 242 -3.21 -22.34 -1.26
N LYS A 243 -2.55 -23.51 -1.18
CA LYS A 243 -1.27 -23.64 -0.51
C LYS A 243 -0.20 -22.73 -1.14
N VAL A 244 -0.08 -22.71 -2.46
CA VAL A 244 0.86 -21.82 -3.18
C VAL A 244 0.60 -20.36 -2.82
N ILE A 245 -0.66 -19.93 -2.86
CA ILE A 245 -1.04 -18.55 -2.54
C ILE A 245 -0.73 -18.23 -1.07
N ASP A 246 -1.08 -19.11 -0.14
CA ASP A 246 -0.84 -18.91 1.29
C ASP A 246 0.66 -18.84 1.62
N ASP A 247 1.49 -19.69 1.01
CA ASP A 247 2.95 -19.68 1.18
C ASP A 247 3.60 -18.36 0.70
N MET A 248 2.97 -17.68 -0.27
CA MET A 248 3.46 -16.42 -0.85
C MET A 248 3.07 -15.16 -0.08
N ARG A 249 2.09 -15.22 0.82
CA ARG A 249 1.44 -14.04 1.41
C ARG A 249 2.42 -13.10 2.11
N LYS A 250 3.21 -13.60 3.08
CA LYS A 250 4.21 -12.80 3.81
C LYS A 250 5.43 -12.47 2.93
N GLU A 251 5.85 -13.41 2.09
CA GLU A 251 6.93 -13.19 1.12
C GLU A 251 6.62 -11.98 0.23
N GLN A 252 5.38 -11.86 -0.25
CA GLN A 252 4.94 -10.73 -1.07
C GLN A 252 4.98 -9.41 -0.31
N ALA A 253 4.60 -9.39 0.97
CA ALA A 253 4.69 -8.19 1.82
C ALA A 253 6.15 -7.70 1.96
N ILE A 254 7.07 -8.61 2.27
CA ILE A 254 8.51 -8.32 2.40
C ILE A 254 9.06 -7.80 1.08
N TRP A 255 8.83 -8.53 -0.01
CA TRP A 255 9.35 -8.17 -1.32
C TRP A 255 8.84 -6.79 -1.76
N THR A 256 7.55 -6.50 -1.57
CA THR A 256 6.96 -5.22 -1.97
C THR A 256 7.59 -4.06 -1.21
N GLY A 257 7.76 -4.20 0.12
CA GLY A 257 8.43 -3.20 0.93
C GLY A 257 9.87 -2.93 0.47
N GLN A 258 10.65 -3.99 0.26
CA GLN A 258 12.04 -3.88 -0.23
C GLN A 258 12.13 -3.26 -1.62
N TYR A 259 11.23 -3.64 -2.52
CA TYR A 259 11.16 -3.09 -3.85
C TYR A 259 10.93 -1.57 -3.81
N VAL A 260 9.91 -1.12 -3.07
CA VAL A 260 9.56 0.29 -3.06
C VAL A 260 10.58 1.15 -2.29
N ASP A 261 11.20 0.64 -1.22
CA ASP A 261 12.30 1.32 -0.53
C ASP A 261 13.50 1.60 -1.49
N ASN A 262 13.81 0.65 -2.37
CA ASN A 262 14.85 0.86 -3.38
C ASN A 262 14.38 1.80 -4.49
N HIS A 263 13.13 1.68 -4.93
CA HIS A 263 12.56 2.50 -6.00
C HIS A 263 12.48 4.00 -5.65
N VAL A 264 12.30 4.34 -4.37
CA VAL A 264 12.40 5.73 -3.89
C VAL A 264 13.74 6.37 -4.27
N ASN A 265 14.85 5.63 -4.10
CA ASN A 265 16.18 6.14 -4.43
C ASN A 265 16.32 6.46 -5.93
N GLU A 266 15.79 5.57 -6.79
CA GLU A 266 15.77 5.76 -8.24
C GLU A 266 14.89 6.96 -8.64
N ALA A 267 13.70 7.06 -8.05
CA ALA A 267 12.76 8.13 -8.32
C ALA A 267 13.33 9.51 -7.92
N MET A 268 13.98 9.58 -6.76
CA MET A 268 14.60 10.81 -6.27
C MET A 268 15.85 11.19 -7.08
N LYS A 269 16.67 10.22 -7.51
CA LYS A 269 17.77 10.46 -8.41
C LYS A 269 17.27 11.06 -9.72
N TRP A 270 16.31 10.43 -10.38
CA TRP A 270 15.67 10.93 -11.60
C TRP A 270 15.10 12.34 -11.43
N SER A 271 14.37 12.61 -10.33
CA SER A 271 13.75 13.90 -10.05
C SER A 271 14.79 15.02 -9.93
N LYS A 272 15.93 14.76 -9.25
CA LYS A 272 17.04 15.71 -9.12
C LYS A 272 17.73 15.97 -10.45
N GLU A 273 18.03 14.92 -11.22
CA GLU A 273 18.78 15.01 -12.47
C GLU A 273 17.95 15.66 -13.59
N THR A 274 16.67 15.26 -13.72
CA THR A 274 15.79 15.68 -14.82
C THR A 274 15.05 16.97 -14.53
N HIS A 275 14.50 17.15 -13.32
CA HIS A 275 13.65 18.27 -12.95
C HIS A 275 14.28 19.24 -11.94
N LYS A 276 15.56 19.02 -11.58
CA LYS A 276 16.31 19.87 -10.65
C LYS A 276 15.63 20.04 -9.29
N VAL A 277 14.92 18.98 -8.85
CA VAL A 277 14.23 18.98 -7.55
C VAL A 277 15.22 19.19 -6.40
N GLN A 278 14.91 20.15 -5.55
CA GLN A 278 15.68 20.48 -4.35
C GLN A 278 15.15 19.66 -3.17
N VAL A 279 16.07 19.00 -2.46
CA VAL A 279 15.73 18.20 -1.28
C VAL A 279 16.20 18.93 -0.03
N ASN A 280 15.27 19.26 0.83
CA ASN A 280 15.47 19.91 2.11
C ASN A 280 15.22 18.95 3.26
N THR A 281 15.83 19.24 4.41
CA THR A 281 15.58 18.55 5.68
C THR A 281 15.30 19.57 6.77
N LEU A 282 14.34 19.23 7.65
CA LEU A 282 14.07 20.05 8.80
C LEU A 282 15.15 19.84 9.89
N PRO A 283 15.61 20.88 10.57
CA PRO A 283 16.42 20.73 11.77
C PRO A 283 15.66 19.94 12.84
N LYS A 284 16.40 19.19 13.69
CA LYS A 284 15.77 18.39 14.75
C LYS A 284 14.81 19.19 15.62
N ALA A 285 15.17 20.40 16.01
CA ALA A 285 14.31 21.25 16.84
C ALA A 285 12.97 21.62 16.16
N GLU A 286 12.95 21.71 14.84
CA GLU A 286 11.71 21.92 14.09
C GLU A 286 10.89 20.63 13.98
N LEU A 287 11.53 19.50 13.68
CA LEU A 287 10.86 18.19 13.70
C LEU A 287 10.21 17.88 15.04
N ASP A 288 10.90 18.17 16.15
CA ASP A 288 10.36 17.95 17.50
C ASP A 288 9.07 18.74 17.73
N LYS A 289 8.95 19.98 17.19
CA LYS A 289 7.70 20.77 17.26
C LYS A 289 6.57 20.09 16.45
N TRP A 290 6.88 19.60 15.24
CA TRP A 290 5.90 18.92 14.41
C TRP A 290 5.35 17.67 15.12
N TYR A 291 6.24 16.81 15.60
CA TYR A 291 5.84 15.60 16.30
C TYR A 291 5.10 15.87 17.61
N ALA A 292 5.49 16.94 18.36
CA ALA A 292 4.76 17.34 19.55
C ALA A 292 3.29 17.68 19.28
N LEU A 293 2.98 18.31 18.14
CA LEU A 293 1.61 18.57 17.72
C LEU A 293 0.85 17.28 17.33
N LEU A 294 1.56 16.25 16.86
CA LEU A 294 0.96 14.99 16.41
C LEU A 294 0.78 13.97 17.54
N ASN A 295 1.48 14.11 18.67
CA ASN A 295 1.37 13.17 19.79
C ASN A 295 -0.08 12.88 20.24
N PRO A 296 -1.01 13.86 20.30
CA PRO A 296 -2.39 13.60 20.71
C PRO A 296 -3.16 12.67 19.76
N MET A 297 -2.67 12.41 18.55
CA MET A 297 -3.32 11.49 17.61
C MET A 297 -3.35 10.05 18.13
N MET A 298 -2.35 9.63 18.90
CA MET A 298 -2.29 8.31 19.52
C MET A 298 -3.42 8.16 20.55
N ASP A 299 -3.59 9.15 21.43
CA ASP A 299 -4.65 9.16 22.44
C ASP A 299 -6.03 9.19 21.80
N LYS A 300 -6.16 9.99 20.71
CA LYS A 300 -7.42 10.03 19.96
C LYS A 300 -7.75 8.68 19.33
N TYR A 301 -6.79 8.00 18.72
CA TYR A 301 -6.98 6.65 18.18
C TYR A 301 -7.42 5.67 19.27
N LEU A 302 -6.74 5.67 20.43
CA LEU A 302 -7.10 4.84 21.58
C LEU A 302 -8.56 5.07 21.96
N LYS A 303 -8.94 6.32 22.21
CA LYS A 303 -10.28 6.69 22.66
C LYS A 303 -11.38 6.35 21.64
N ASP A 304 -11.16 6.70 20.36
CA ASP A 304 -12.17 6.56 19.31
C ASP A 304 -12.51 5.10 19.02
N TYR A 305 -11.53 4.19 19.12
CA TYR A 305 -11.73 2.78 18.78
C TYR A 305 -11.92 1.86 19.98
N GLU A 306 -11.45 2.23 21.18
CA GLU A 306 -11.81 1.56 22.42
C GLU A 306 -13.32 1.67 22.68
N ALA A 307 -13.91 2.83 22.41
CA ALA A 307 -15.36 3.05 22.48
C ALA A 307 -16.15 2.14 21.51
N LYS A 308 -15.50 1.58 20.49
CA LYS A 308 -16.06 0.60 19.54
C LYS A 308 -15.73 -0.85 19.90
N GLY A 309 -15.13 -1.08 21.07
CA GLY A 309 -14.79 -2.42 21.58
C GLY A 309 -13.50 -3.02 21.04
N LEU A 310 -12.60 -2.22 20.40
CA LEU A 310 -11.30 -2.73 19.99
C LEU A 310 -10.28 -2.67 21.13
N PRO A 311 -9.37 -3.64 21.26
CA PRO A 311 -8.29 -3.63 22.23
C PRO A 311 -7.16 -2.70 21.80
N THR A 312 -7.44 -1.40 21.63
CA THR A 312 -6.58 -0.41 20.96
C THR A 312 -5.23 -0.27 21.61
N LYS A 313 -5.14 -0.31 22.94
CA LYS A 313 -3.85 -0.28 23.65
C LYS A 313 -2.98 -1.48 23.28
N ALA A 314 -3.54 -2.68 23.27
CA ALA A 314 -2.81 -3.89 22.88
C ALA A 314 -2.37 -3.83 21.42
N ILE A 315 -3.20 -3.29 20.53
CA ILE A 315 -2.87 -3.07 19.12
C ILE A 315 -1.67 -2.14 18.98
N LEU A 316 -1.67 -0.97 19.64
CA LEU A 316 -0.55 -0.03 19.59
C LEU A 316 0.72 -0.60 20.21
N ASP A 317 0.63 -1.29 21.35
CA ASP A 317 1.77 -1.96 21.98
C ASP A 317 2.40 -2.98 21.01
N ASP A 318 1.59 -3.74 20.30
CA ASP A 318 2.07 -4.70 19.31
C ASP A 318 2.68 -4.01 18.07
N VAL A 319 2.08 -2.94 17.59
CA VAL A 319 2.66 -2.12 16.50
C VAL A 319 4.05 -1.63 16.88
N MET A 320 4.24 -1.11 18.10
CA MET A 320 5.55 -0.66 18.57
C MET A 320 6.56 -1.80 18.71
N LYS A 321 6.12 -2.97 19.19
CA LYS A 321 6.95 -4.18 19.27
C LYS A 321 7.37 -4.68 17.90
N LEU A 322 6.43 -4.75 16.95
CA LEU A 322 6.70 -5.16 15.56
C LEU A 322 7.66 -4.18 14.88
N LYS A 323 7.44 -2.87 15.05
CA LYS A 323 8.36 -1.85 14.56
C LYS A 323 9.77 -2.06 15.10
N ALA A 324 9.92 -2.24 16.42
CA ALA A 324 11.23 -2.46 17.06
C ALA A 324 11.91 -3.75 16.58
N LYS A 325 11.15 -4.84 16.46
CA LYS A 325 11.63 -6.15 15.95
C LYS A 325 12.14 -6.00 14.52
N TYR A 326 11.30 -5.53 13.62
CA TYR A 326 11.63 -5.50 12.20
C TYR A 326 12.61 -4.37 11.82
N SER A 327 12.69 -3.29 12.62
CA SER A 327 13.78 -2.31 12.46
C SER A 327 15.16 -2.93 12.71
N LYS A 328 15.28 -3.91 13.63
CA LYS A 328 16.55 -4.65 13.84
C LYS A 328 16.82 -5.66 12.74
N GLU A 329 15.77 -6.37 12.29
CA GLU A 329 15.88 -7.43 11.27
C GLU A 329 16.22 -6.86 9.88
N TYR A 330 15.65 -5.71 9.53
CA TYR A 330 15.82 -5.05 8.23
C TYR A 330 16.61 -3.75 8.31
N ALA A 331 17.43 -3.55 9.38
CA ALA A 331 18.37 -2.44 9.45
C ALA A 331 19.35 -2.52 8.26
N LYS A 332 19.42 -1.43 7.48
CA LYS A 332 20.42 -1.26 6.41
C LYS A 332 21.61 -0.49 6.94
#